data_a4691c379d35a9729213dfdb5aa5a27a
#
_entry.id   a4691c379d35a9729213dfdb5aa5a27a
#
_cell.length_a   1.000
_cell.length_b   1.000
_cell.length_c   1.000
_cell.angle_alpha   90.00
_cell.angle_beta   90.00
_cell.angle_gamma   90.00
#
_symmetry.space_group_name_H-M   'P 1'
#
loop_
_entity.id
_entity.type
_entity.pdbx_description
1 polymer ?
#
loop_
_entity_poly.entity_id
_entity_poly.type
_entity_poly.pdbx_seq_one_letter_code
_entity_poly.pdbx_strand_id
1 'polypeptide(L)'
;MKKLLEHDVTDERVFHQRRKILTALGVGGSSLLLPNVVYADNTSTQATLLKPTPEENIIGYNNFYEFGVSKQDPQHYAKSFKTNPWKLTVDGAVNNPLTLDWDDLHQRFTTEERIYRFRCVEAWSMVVPWLGFELNKLLKLADPSANAKYVRFETLYDPQQMPGQRDRYTGGGIDYPYVEGLTIQEAMHPLTLMATGLYGKDLLPQNGAPIRLVVPWKYGFKSIKSIVKITLTEQQPLNTWQRLAPNEYGFYANVNPEVDHPRWSQASERIIGSGGLFSSKRQATLPFNGYADEVAFLYQGLDLKVNF
;
A
#
# COMPACT_ATOMS: atom_id res chain seq x y z
N MET A 1 -20.19 -21.43 -5.58
CA MET A 1 -19.25 -20.27 -5.67
C MET A 1 -18.63 -20.27 -7.07
N LYS A 2 -18.76 -19.17 -7.83
CA LYS A 2 -18.10 -19.10 -9.14
C LYS A 2 -16.60 -18.91 -8.91
N LYS A 3 -15.77 -19.87 -9.35
CA LYS A 3 -14.35 -19.67 -9.56
C LYS A 3 -14.21 -18.46 -10.50
N LEU A 4 -13.45 -17.43 -10.12
CA LEU A 4 -13.03 -16.42 -11.08
C LEU A 4 -12.25 -17.16 -12.15
N LEU A 5 -12.82 -17.22 -13.35
CA LEU A 5 -12.14 -17.80 -14.50
C LEU A 5 -11.20 -16.72 -15.06
N GLU A 6 -10.17 -17.14 -15.76
CA GLU A 6 -9.14 -16.24 -16.35
C GLU A 6 -9.75 -15.11 -17.21
N HIS A 7 -10.97 -15.30 -17.74
CA HIS A 7 -11.74 -14.29 -18.47
C HIS A 7 -12.47 -13.25 -17.59
N ASP A 8 -12.59 -13.48 -16.28
CA ASP A 8 -13.20 -12.54 -15.32
C ASP A 8 -12.16 -11.51 -14.82
N VAL A 9 -10.89 -11.71 -15.13
CA VAL A 9 -9.78 -10.80 -14.82
C VAL A 9 -9.45 -9.98 -16.06
N THR A 10 -9.40 -8.67 -15.93
CA THR A 10 -9.03 -7.80 -17.06
C THR A 10 -7.61 -8.11 -17.51
N ASP A 11 -7.43 -8.61 -18.74
CA ASP A 11 -6.12 -8.85 -19.35
C ASP A 11 -5.24 -7.58 -19.24
N GLU A 12 -3.98 -7.74 -18.90
CA GLU A 12 -3.00 -6.65 -18.76
C GLU A 12 -2.96 -5.76 -20.02
N ARG A 13 -3.08 -6.34 -21.22
CA ARG A 13 -3.12 -5.61 -22.49
C ARG A 13 -4.38 -4.75 -22.62
N VAL A 14 -5.53 -5.25 -22.13
CA VAL A 14 -6.80 -4.52 -22.10
C VAL A 14 -6.75 -3.42 -21.04
N PHE A 15 -6.13 -3.67 -19.90
CA PHE A 15 -5.89 -2.69 -18.87
C PHE A 15 -5.08 -1.50 -19.41
N HIS A 16 -4.01 -1.75 -20.13
CA HIS A 16 -3.20 -0.70 -20.77
C HIS A 16 -3.89 -0.01 -21.94
N GLN A 17 -4.93 -0.62 -22.55
CA GLN A 17 -5.67 -0.08 -23.67
C GLN A 17 -7.01 0.59 -23.29
N ARG A 18 -7.44 0.56 -22.03
CA ARG A 18 -8.71 1.17 -21.54
C ARG A 18 -8.92 2.59 -22.07
N ARG A 19 -7.87 3.39 -22.11
CA ARG A 19 -7.93 4.76 -22.60
C ARG A 19 -8.27 4.85 -24.08
N LYS A 20 -7.79 3.92 -24.90
CA LYS A 20 -8.10 3.86 -26.34
C LYS A 20 -9.53 3.41 -26.63
N ILE A 21 -10.06 2.51 -25.79
CA ILE A 21 -11.43 2.00 -25.92
C ILE A 21 -12.44 3.07 -25.53
N LEU A 22 -12.18 3.84 -24.46
CA LEU A 22 -13.06 4.95 -24.04
C LEU A 22 -13.07 6.12 -25.04
N THR A 23 -11.94 6.39 -25.70
CA THR A 23 -11.88 7.42 -26.75
C THR A 23 -12.62 6.98 -28.03
N ALA A 24 -12.62 5.69 -28.35
CA ALA A 24 -13.32 5.14 -29.52
C ALA A 24 -14.85 5.12 -29.35
N LEU A 25 -15.36 5.05 -28.11
CA LEU A 25 -16.80 5.07 -27.81
C LEU A 25 -17.38 6.51 -27.70
N GLY A 26 -16.52 7.55 -27.62
CA GLY A 26 -16.91 8.95 -27.50
C GLY A 26 -17.10 9.72 -28.82
N VAL A 27 -16.86 9.12 -29.98
CA VAL A 27 -16.93 9.78 -31.31
C VAL A 27 -18.07 9.19 -32.13
N GLY A 28 -19.30 9.42 -31.68
CA GLY A 28 -20.48 9.00 -32.46
C GLY A 28 -21.76 9.64 -31.96
N GLY A 29 -21.98 10.94 -32.21
CA GLY A 29 -23.22 11.58 -31.85
C GLY A 29 -23.31 13.01 -32.39
N SER A 30 -24.08 13.16 -33.45
CA SER A 30 -24.30 14.31 -34.30
C SER A 30 -24.73 15.59 -33.59
N SER A 31 -24.26 16.69 -34.16
CA SER A 31 -24.62 18.09 -33.92
C SER A 31 -26.14 18.34 -34.01
N LEU A 32 -26.71 18.99 -33.02
CA LEU A 32 -27.88 19.82 -33.11
C LEU A 32 -27.68 21.06 -32.27
N LEU A 33 -27.71 22.22 -32.92
CA LEU A 33 -27.61 23.58 -32.38
C LEU A 33 -28.82 23.93 -31.52
N LEU A 34 -28.66 24.36 -30.27
CA LEU A 34 -29.57 25.20 -29.52
C LEU A 34 -28.78 26.16 -28.62
N PRO A 35 -29.34 27.37 -28.30
CA PRO A 35 -28.52 28.49 -27.86
C PRO A 35 -28.17 28.53 -26.38
N ASN A 36 -27.08 29.27 -26.12
CA ASN A 36 -26.45 29.57 -24.84
C ASN A 36 -27.40 29.91 -23.69
N VAL A 37 -27.33 29.14 -22.60
CA VAL A 37 -27.49 29.64 -21.26
C VAL A 37 -26.22 29.27 -20.51
N VAL A 38 -25.39 30.29 -20.23
CA VAL A 38 -24.20 30.14 -19.41
C VAL A 38 -24.64 30.03 -17.95
N TYR A 39 -24.68 28.84 -17.41
CA TYR A 39 -24.50 28.60 -15.98
C TYR A 39 -23.07 28.22 -15.75
N ALA A 40 -22.33 29.13 -15.12
CA ALA A 40 -21.02 28.81 -14.58
C ALA A 40 -21.18 27.87 -13.39
N ASP A 41 -21.09 26.57 -13.64
CA ASP A 41 -20.95 25.56 -12.59
C ASP A 41 -19.47 25.17 -12.50
N ASN A 42 -18.79 25.94 -11.63
CA ASN A 42 -17.39 25.68 -11.26
C ASN A 42 -17.33 24.59 -10.19
N THR A 43 -17.58 23.33 -10.54
CA THR A 43 -17.17 22.16 -9.72
C THR A 43 -17.12 20.89 -10.57
N SER A 44 -16.22 20.86 -11.54
CA SER A 44 -15.74 19.58 -12.05
C SER A 44 -14.26 19.45 -11.75
N THR A 45 -13.93 19.01 -10.54
CA THR A 45 -12.64 18.41 -10.27
C THR A 45 -12.56 17.18 -11.17
N GLN A 46 -11.95 17.32 -12.35
CA GLN A 46 -11.61 16.18 -13.19
C GLN A 46 -10.70 15.28 -12.33
N ALA A 47 -11.25 14.20 -11.83
CA ALA A 47 -10.46 13.13 -11.23
C ALA A 47 -9.43 12.71 -12.28
N THR A 48 -8.20 13.19 -12.14
CA THR A 48 -7.11 12.83 -13.06
C THR A 48 -6.90 11.34 -12.91
N LEU A 49 -7.31 10.56 -13.93
CA LEU A 49 -7.13 9.12 -13.94
C LEU A 49 -5.65 8.80 -13.68
N LEU A 50 -5.36 8.13 -12.58
CA LEU A 50 -4.02 7.72 -12.23
C LEU A 50 -3.49 6.76 -13.30
N LYS A 51 -2.35 7.09 -13.90
CA LYS A 51 -1.68 6.18 -14.84
C LYS A 51 -0.80 5.24 -14.06
N PRO A 52 -1.06 3.92 -14.08
CA PRO A 52 -0.20 2.94 -13.41
C PRO A 52 1.24 3.02 -13.90
N THR A 53 2.16 2.81 -12.97
CA THR A 53 3.59 2.62 -13.24
C THR A 53 3.76 1.31 -14.03
N PRO A 54 4.65 1.21 -15.01
CA PRO A 54 4.91 -0.05 -15.70
C PRO A 54 5.24 -1.19 -14.73
N GLU A 55 4.71 -2.40 -14.98
CA GLU A 55 4.83 -3.55 -14.07
C GLU A 55 6.29 -3.87 -13.76
N GLU A 56 7.16 -3.86 -14.75
CA GLU A 56 8.60 -4.14 -14.61
C GLU A 56 9.29 -3.20 -13.59
N ASN A 57 8.82 -1.96 -13.47
CA ASN A 57 9.34 -1.03 -12.48
C ASN A 57 8.83 -1.35 -11.06
N ILE A 58 7.59 -1.84 -10.93
CA ILE A 58 7.02 -2.22 -9.63
C ILE A 58 7.67 -3.49 -9.11
N ILE A 59 7.91 -4.47 -9.97
CA ILE A 59 8.51 -5.74 -9.56
C ILE A 59 10.04 -5.65 -9.38
N GLY A 60 10.70 -4.71 -10.05
CA GLY A 60 12.16 -4.56 -10.05
C GLY A 60 12.71 -3.51 -9.09
N TYR A 61 11.84 -2.71 -8.42
CA TYR A 61 12.28 -1.60 -7.57
C TYR A 61 11.55 -1.62 -6.23
N ASN A 62 12.13 -2.30 -5.24
CA ASN A 62 11.48 -2.57 -3.95
C ASN A 62 12.37 -2.24 -2.76
N ASN A 63 11.76 -1.79 -1.66
CA ASN A 63 12.33 -1.81 -0.33
C ASN A 63 11.73 -2.99 0.42
N PHE A 64 12.49 -4.07 0.58
CA PHE A 64 12.10 -5.24 1.34
C PHE A 64 13.36 -5.80 2.01
N TYR A 65 13.75 -5.18 3.12
CA TYR A 65 15.04 -5.36 3.78
C TYR A 65 15.28 -6.79 4.26
N GLU A 66 14.22 -7.56 4.44
CA GLU A 66 14.29 -9.00 4.71
C GLU A 66 15.03 -9.79 3.60
N PHE A 67 15.04 -9.23 2.37
CA PHE A 67 15.76 -9.79 1.24
C PHE A 67 17.00 -9.01 0.83
N GLY A 68 17.29 -7.89 1.50
CA GLY A 68 18.46 -7.07 1.24
C GLY A 68 18.16 -5.57 1.14
N VAL A 69 19.21 -4.75 1.10
CA VAL A 69 19.11 -3.30 1.24
C VAL A 69 19.05 -2.56 -0.10
N SER A 70 19.45 -3.18 -1.21
CA SER A 70 19.34 -2.56 -2.52
C SER A 70 17.94 -2.78 -3.12
N LYS A 71 17.53 -1.90 -4.04
CA LYS A 71 16.19 -1.95 -4.63
C LYS A 71 15.94 -3.20 -5.49
N GLN A 72 17.00 -3.83 -5.97
CA GLN A 72 16.96 -5.03 -6.81
C GLN A 72 17.09 -6.33 -6.01
N ASP A 73 17.61 -6.26 -4.77
CA ASP A 73 17.83 -7.43 -3.92
C ASP A 73 16.55 -8.26 -3.72
N PRO A 74 15.36 -7.66 -3.43
CA PRO A 74 14.15 -8.45 -3.27
C PRO A 74 13.78 -9.26 -4.51
N GLN A 75 13.89 -8.68 -5.72
CA GLN A 75 13.62 -9.42 -6.96
C GLN A 75 14.61 -10.58 -7.16
N HIS A 76 15.86 -10.43 -6.69
CA HIS A 76 16.89 -11.44 -6.86
C HIS A 76 16.77 -12.56 -5.82
N TYR A 77 16.65 -12.20 -4.53
CA TYR A 77 16.75 -13.15 -3.42
C TYR A 77 15.42 -13.77 -2.98
N ALA A 78 14.27 -13.17 -3.35
CA ALA A 78 12.97 -13.72 -2.99
C ALA A 78 12.46 -14.83 -3.92
N LYS A 79 13.19 -15.22 -4.97
CA LYS A 79 12.72 -16.18 -5.98
C LYS A 79 12.34 -17.55 -5.41
N SER A 80 12.99 -17.99 -4.34
CA SER A 80 12.76 -19.27 -3.67
C SER A 80 11.86 -19.16 -2.44
N PHE A 81 11.36 -17.97 -2.15
CA PHE A 81 10.49 -17.72 -1.00
C PHE A 81 9.14 -18.43 -1.16
N LYS A 82 8.79 -19.24 -0.15
CA LYS A 82 7.56 -20.03 -0.16
C LYS A 82 6.42 -19.24 0.44
N THR A 83 5.39 -19.03 -0.36
CA THR A 83 4.16 -18.32 0.03
C THR A 83 3.00 -19.27 0.35
N ASN A 84 3.20 -20.58 0.18
CA ASN A 84 2.24 -21.63 0.50
C ASN A 84 3.01 -22.83 1.11
N PRO A 85 2.56 -23.40 2.25
CA PRO A 85 1.39 -22.97 3.04
C PRO A 85 1.61 -21.63 3.77
N TRP A 86 0.53 -20.84 3.97
CA TRP A 86 0.57 -19.60 4.71
C TRP A 86 -0.51 -19.56 5.79
N LYS A 87 -0.18 -18.96 6.94
CA LYS A 87 -1.14 -18.73 8.02
C LYS A 87 -1.08 -17.27 8.47
N LEU A 88 -2.25 -16.67 8.62
CA LEU A 88 -2.43 -15.34 9.17
C LEU A 88 -3.22 -15.45 10.48
N THR A 89 -2.62 -15.00 11.59
CA THR A 89 -3.27 -14.96 12.89
C THR A 89 -3.74 -13.54 13.21
N VAL A 90 -4.97 -13.41 13.75
CA VAL A 90 -5.50 -12.17 14.31
C VAL A 90 -5.84 -12.42 15.77
N ASP A 91 -5.20 -11.67 16.69
CA ASP A 91 -5.34 -11.86 18.12
C ASP A 91 -5.30 -10.53 18.93
N GLY A 92 -5.12 -10.63 20.25
CA GLY A 92 -5.02 -9.49 21.17
C GLY A 92 -6.39 -9.04 21.66
N ALA A 93 -6.67 -7.73 21.60
CA ALA A 93 -7.91 -7.11 22.06
C ALA A 93 -9.08 -7.38 21.07
N VAL A 94 -9.44 -8.65 20.90
CA VAL A 94 -10.54 -9.15 20.05
C VAL A 94 -11.40 -10.15 20.80
N ASN A 95 -12.69 -10.25 20.45
CA ASN A 95 -13.59 -11.24 21.02
C ASN A 95 -13.48 -12.59 20.28
N ASN A 96 -13.12 -12.60 18.99
CA ASN A 96 -12.99 -13.77 18.15
C ASN A 96 -11.58 -13.86 17.54
N PRO A 97 -10.58 -14.42 18.24
CA PRO A 97 -9.26 -14.68 17.63
C PRO A 97 -9.38 -15.58 16.40
N LEU A 98 -8.63 -15.26 15.35
CA LEU A 98 -8.69 -15.97 14.07
C LEU A 98 -7.32 -16.54 13.72
N THR A 99 -7.33 -17.72 13.10
CA THR A 99 -6.19 -18.24 12.33
C THR A 99 -6.74 -18.66 10.98
N LEU A 100 -6.28 -17.99 9.93
CA LEU A 100 -6.74 -18.18 8.55
C LEU A 100 -5.58 -18.71 7.73
N ASP A 101 -5.83 -19.76 6.95
CA ASP A 101 -4.91 -20.17 5.91
C ASP A 101 -5.16 -19.42 4.60
N TRP A 102 -4.40 -19.74 3.57
CA TRP A 102 -4.51 -19.07 2.27
C TRP A 102 -5.87 -19.31 1.60
N ASP A 103 -6.41 -20.52 1.72
CA ASP A 103 -7.72 -20.89 1.16
C ASP A 103 -8.85 -20.18 1.91
N ASP A 104 -8.77 -20.09 3.24
CA ASP A 104 -9.72 -19.33 4.06
C ASP A 104 -9.79 -17.86 3.61
N LEU A 105 -8.64 -17.23 3.36
CA LEU A 105 -8.59 -15.83 2.91
C LEU A 105 -9.32 -15.64 1.58
N HIS A 106 -9.11 -16.53 0.61
CA HIS A 106 -9.75 -16.46 -0.70
C HIS A 106 -11.25 -16.77 -0.66
N GLN A 107 -11.66 -17.67 0.22
CA GLN A 107 -13.07 -18.03 0.36
C GLN A 107 -13.87 -16.94 1.08
N ARG A 108 -13.29 -16.28 2.08
CA ARG A 108 -13.98 -15.31 2.93
C ARG A 108 -14.01 -13.91 2.36
N PHE A 109 -12.98 -13.52 1.57
CA PHE A 109 -12.83 -12.17 1.08
C PHE A 109 -12.83 -12.11 -0.45
N THR A 110 -13.82 -11.37 -0.99
CA THR A 110 -13.81 -11.01 -2.41
C THR A 110 -12.79 -9.88 -2.60
N THR A 111 -11.83 -10.11 -3.49
CA THR A 111 -10.83 -9.11 -3.85
C THR A 111 -11.35 -8.15 -4.93
N GLU A 112 -10.87 -6.93 -4.89
CA GLU A 112 -11.16 -5.88 -5.86
C GLU A 112 -9.88 -5.14 -6.27
N GLU A 113 -9.84 -4.63 -7.50
CA GLU A 113 -8.72 -3.82 -7.95
C GLU A 113 -8.83 -2.39 -7.41
N ARG A 114 -7.74 -1.90 -6.80
CA ARG A 114 -7.60 -0.54 -6.30
C ARG A 114 -6.34 0.10 -6.87
N ILE A 115 -6.48 1.14 -7.67
CA ILE A 115 -5.34 1.88 -8.24
C ILE A 115 -4.97 3.00 -7.27
N TYR A 116 -3.87 2.81 -6.55
CA TYR A 116 -3.43 3.74 -5.52
C TYR A 116 -2.09 4.39 -5.87
N ARG A 117 -1.92 5.65 -5.44
CA ARG A 117 -0.61 6.27 -5.31
C ARG A 117 0.15 5.57 -4.20
N PHE A 118 1.44 5.38 -4.41
CA PHE A 118 2.36 4.82 -3.44
C PHE A 118 3.55 5.77 -3.31
N ARG A 119 3.89 6.19 -2.10
CA ARG A 119 4.93 7.17 -1.83
C ARG A 119 5.92 6.62 -0.81
N CYS A 120 7.17 6.48 -1.20
CA CYS A 120 8.24 6.12 -0.28
C CYS A 120 8.77 7.35 0.47
N VAL A 121 9.17 7.17 1.72
CA VAL A 121 9.86 8.19 2.50
C VAL A 121 11.14 8.68 1.82
N GLU A 122 11.79 7.87 0.98
CA GLU A 122 12.97 8.20 0.17
C GLU A 122 12.67 9.12 -1.03
N ALA A 123 11.56 9.84 -1.02
CA ALA A 123 11.17 10.83 -2.05
C ALA A 123 11.04 10.25 -3.47
N TRP A 124 10.47 9.06 -3.61
CA TRP A 124 10.03 8.49 -4.89
C TRP A 124 8.61 7.91 -4.79
N SER A 125 7.94 7.81 -5.91
CA SER A 125 6.55 7.37 -5.99
C SER A 125 6.27 6.46 -7.18
N MET A 126 5.19 5.70 -7.03
CA MET A 126 4.57 4.85 -8.05
C MET A 126 3.05 5.01 -8.00
N VAL A 127 2.37 4.54 -9.03
CA VAL A 127 0.94 4.28 -9.03
C VAL A 127 0.76 2.80 -9.25
N VAL A 128 0.15 2.11 -8.29
CA VAL A 128 0.11 0.64 -8.26
C VAL A 128 -1.34 0.15 -8.30
N PRO A 129 -1.71 -0.70 -9.28
CA PRO A 129 -3.01 -1.36 -9.32
C PRO A 129 -2.98 -2.62 -8.43
N TRP A 130 -3.36 -2.45 -7.17
CA TRP A 130 -3.43 -3.52 -6.20
C TRP A 130 -4.70 -4.35 -6.40
N LEU A 131 -4.60 -5.66 -6.15
CA LEU A 131 -5.73 -6.55 -5.97
C LEU A 131 -5.80 -6.92 -4.50
N GLY A 132 -6.97 -6.77 -3.85
CA GLY A 132 -7.07 -7.04 -2.42
C GLY A 132 -8.47 -6.76 -1.86
N PHE A 133 -8.57 -6.75 -0.54
CA PHE A 133 -9.80 -6.49 0.19
C PHE A 133 -9.54 -5.50 1.35
N GLU A 134 -10.55 -4.79 1.78
CA GLU A 134 -10.46 -3.84 2.89
C GLU A 134 -10.09 -4.56 4.20
N LEU A 135 -9.09 -4.04 4.92
CA LEU A 135 -8.66 -4.60 6.22
C LEU A 135 -9.82 -4.65 7.23
N ASN A 136 -10.72 -3.66 7.20
CA ASN A 136 -11.86 -3.62 8.12
C ASN A 136 -12.75 -4.87 8.02
N LYS A 137 -12.83 -5.53 6.84
CA LYS A 137 -13.60 -6.78 6.67
C LYS A 137 -13.00 -7.92 7.49
N LEU A 138 -11.67 -8.02 7.55
CA LEU A 138 -10.97 -8.99 8.39
C LEU A 138 -11.13 -8.66 9.88
N LEU A 139 -10.93 -7.38 10.25
CA LEU A 139 -11.02 -6.97 11.65
C LEU A 139 -12.44 -7.14 12.21
N LYS A 140 -13.49 -6.90 11.42
CA LYS A 140 -14.88 -7.15 11.82
C LYS A 140 -15.16 -8.62 12.14
N LEU A 141 -14.51 -9.57 11.46
CA LEU A 141 -14.63 -11.00 11.79
C LEU A 141 -13.95 -11.33 13.14
N ALA A 142 -12.85 -10.64 13.46
CA ALA A 142 -12.16 -10.80 14.73
C ALA A 142 -12.91 -10.14 15.89
N ASP A 143 -13.86 -9.24 15.61
CA ASP A 143 -14.69 -8.52 16.56
C ASP A 143 -13.85 -7.75 17.62
N PRO A 144 -13.29 -6.58 17.24
CA PRO A 144 -12.45 -5.79 18.14
C PRO A 144 -13.17 -5.45 19.46
N SER A 145 -12.53 -5.69 20.58
CA SER A 145 -13.04 -5.31 21.89
C SER A 145 -12.98 -3.79 22.09
N ALA A 146 -13.75 -3.26 23.05
CA ALA A 146 -13.87 -1.82 23.29
C ALA A 146 -12.55 -1.11 23.65
N ASN A 147 -11.55 -1.85 24.14
CA ASN A 147 -10.22 -1.33 24.48
C ASN A 147 -9.21 -1.44 23.33
N ALA A 148 -9.58 -1.97 22.16
CA ALA A 148 -8.72 -1.99 20.99
C ALA A 148 -8.55 -0.57 20.42
N LYS A 149 -7.35 0.00 20.56
CA LYS A 149 -7.02 1.36 20.08
C LYS A 149 -6.06 1.34 18.90
N TYR A 150 -5.26 0.29 18.79
CA TYR A 150 -4.22 0.14 17.76
C TYR A 150 -4.23 -1.26 17.18
N VAL A 151 -3.68 -1.36 15.99
CA VAL A 151 -3.47 -2.62 15.28
C VAL A 151 -1.98 -2.75 14.98
N ARG A 152 -1.36 -3.80 15.46
CA ARG A 152 0.05 -4.15 15.25
C ARG A 152 0.14 -5.28 14.23
N PHE A 153 1.09 -5.17 13.32
CA PHE A 153 1.35 -6.15 12.26
C PHE A 153 2.77 -6.68 12.37
N GLU A 154 2.97 -7.96 12.03
CA GLU A 154 4.29 -8.61 12.00
C GLU A 154 4.50 -9.32 10.68
N THR A 155 5.69 -9.12 10.08
CA THR A 155 6.19 -9.90 8.95
C THR A 155 6.67 -11.28 9.43
N LEU A 156 6.66 -12.27 8.55
CA LEU A 156 7.29 -13.57 8.78
C LEU A 156 8.76 -13.39 9.21
N TYR A 157 9.14 -14.09 10.28
CA TYR A 157 10.54 -14.24 10.66
C TYR A 157 11.04 -15.62 10.25
N ASP A 158 11.80 -15.66 9.16
CA ASP A 158 12.42 -16.87 8.63
C ASP A 158 13.79 -16.54 7.99
N PRO A 159 14.88 -16.53 8.79
CA PRO A 159 16.21 -16.21 8.27
C PRO A 159 16.74 -17.21 7.24
N GLN A 160 16.12 -18.39 7.10
CA GLN A 160 16.52 -19.36 6.07
C GLN A 160 16.05 -18.92 4.68
N GLN A 161 14.85 -18.36 4.59
CA GLN A 161 14.25 -17.87 3.34
C GLN A 161 14.50 -16.38 3.08
N MET A 162 14.66 -15.59 4.15
CA MET A 162 14.84 -14.14 4.12
C MET A 162 16.25 -13.74 4.59
N PRO A 163 17.23 -13.69 3.68
CA PRO A 163 18.64 -13.53 4.03
C PRO A 163 18.96 -12.23 4.79
N GLY A 164 18.21 -11.15 4.59
CA GLY A 164 18.37 -9.92 5.35
C GLY A 164 18.04 -10.04 6.84
N GLN A 165 17.30 -11.08 7.24
CA GLN A 165 17.00 -11.35 8.65
C GLN A 165 18.14 -12.08 9.40
N ARG A 166 19.21 -12.51 8.71
CA ARG A 166 20.30 -13.30 9.30
C ARG A 166 21.22 -12.47 10.17
N ASP A 167 21.46 -11.25 9.77
CA ASP A 167 22.32 -10.33 10.49
C ASP A 167 21.95 -8.86 10.23
N ARG A 168 22.38 -7.99 11.14
CA ARG A 168 22.05 -6.55 11.08
C ARG A 168 22.69 -5.85 9.90
N TYR A 169 23.80 -6.34 9.39
CA TYR A 169 24.55 -5.68 8.32
C TYR A 169 23.83 -5.84 6.97
N THR A 170 23.42 -7.08 6.64
CA THR A 170 22.67 -7.37 5.40
C THR A 170 21.21 -6.93 5.48
N GLY A 171 20.63 -6.84 6.68
CA GLY A 171 19.24 -6.48 6.94
C GLY A 171 19.01 -5.01 7.28
N GLY A 172 19.96 -4.11 6.98
CA GLY A 172 19.77 -2.67 7.17
C GLY A 172 19.72 -2.20 8.62
N GLY A 173 20.27 -2.95 9.57
CA GLY A 173 20.30 -2.62 11.00
C GLY A 173 19.01 -2.97 11.76
N ILE A 174 18.04 -3.56 11.11
CA ILE A 174 16.72 -3.87 11.66
C ILE A 174 16.80 -5.05 12.65
N ASP A 175 16.09 -4.93 13.78
CA ASP A 175 15.79 -6.03 14.69
C ASP A 175 14.49 -6.68 14.22
N TYR A 176 14.61 -7.83 13.54
CA TYR A 176 13.47 -8.59 13.02
C TYR A 176 12.72 -9.38 14.11
N PRO A 177 11.42 -9.72 13.92
CA PRO A 177 10.60 -9.49 12.74
C PRO A 177 10.29 -8.01 12.52
N TYR A 178 10.06 -7.62 11.26
CA TYR A 178 9.57 -6.28 10.95
C TYR A 178 8.17 -6.08 11.53
N VAL A 179 7.96 -4.95 12.19
CA VAL A 179 6.72 -4.60 12.89
C VAL A 179 6.23 -3.24 12.42
N GLU A 180 4.92 -3.15 12.19
CA GLU A 180 4.22 -1.90 11.93
C GLU A 180 2.98 -1.75 12.78
N GLY A 181 2.47 -0.50 12.87
CA GLY A 181 1.26 -0.18 13.60
C GLY A 181 0.38 0.86 12.92
N LEU A 182 -0.91 0.73 13.14
CA LEU A 182 -1.93 1.72 12.78
C LEU A 182 -2.80 2.02 14.01
N THR A 183 -3.44 3.17 14.05
CA THR A 183 -4.59 3.36 14.94
C THR A 183 -5.76 2.50 14.46
N ILE A 184 -6.71 2.19 15.35
CA ILE A 184 -7.89 1.41 14.95
C ILE A 184 -8.70 2.15 13.88
N GLN A 185 -8.79 3.49 13.92
CA GLN A 185 -9.50 4.30 12.94
C GLN A 185 -8.84 4.18 11.56
N GLU A 186 -7.50 4.24 11.49
CA GLU A 186 -6.76 4.05 10.25
C GLU A 186 -6.93 2.64 9.69
N ALA A 187 -6.89 1.62 10.55
CA ALA A 187 -7.05 0.23 10.17
C ALA A 187 -8.48 -0.08 9.67
N MET A 188 -9.49 0.59 10.24
CA MET A 188 -10.90 0.45 9.85
C MET A 188 -11.28 1.30 8.63
N HIS A 189 -10.40 2.18 8.17
CA HIS A 189 -10.70 3.05 7.03
C HIS A 189 -10.80 2.27 5.72
N PRO A 190 -11.79 2.55 4.84
CA PRO A 190 -11.99 1.79 3.59
C PRO A 190 -10.81 1.80 2.62
N LEU A 191 -9.94 2.81 2.67
CA LEU A 191 -8.72 2.87 1.86
C LEU A 191 -7.61 1.95 2.36
N THR A 192 -7.68 1.43 3.59
CA THR A 192 -6.69 0.49 4.13
C THR A 192 -6.94 -0.89 3.57
N LEU A 193 -6.03 -1.38 2.74
CA LEU A 193 -6.18 -2.59 1.95
C LEU A 193 -5.24 -3.69 2.41
N MET A 194 -5.74 -4.92 2.50
CA MET A 194 -4.95 -6.15 2.52
C MET A 194 -4.79 -6.59 1.06
N ALA A 195 -3.62 -6.36 0.50
CA ALA A 195 -3.35 -6.71 -0.90
C ALA A 195 -2.80 -8.13 -1.01
N THR A 196 -3.37 -8.90 -1.92
CA THR A 196 -2.98 -10.26 -2.28
C THR A 196 -2.47 -10.36 -3.72
N GLY A 197 -2.60 -9.26 -4.49
CA GLY A 197 -2.19 -9.22 -5.88
C GLY A 197 -1.89 -7.81 -6.39
N LEU A 198 -1.37 -7.76 -7.59
CA LEU A 198 -1.17 -6.55 -8.39
C LEU A 198 -1.33 -6.87 -9.88
N TYR A 199 -1.81 -5.91 -10.68
CA TYR A 199 -2.13 -6.12 -12.10
C TYR A 199 -3.03 -7.33 -12.38
N GLY A 200 -4.00 -7.64 -11.47
CA GLY A 200 -4.90 -8.77 -11.61
C GLY A 200 -4.26 -10.15 -11.39
N LYS A 201 -2.99 -10.22 -10.97
CA LYS A 201 -2.21 -11.44 -10.69
C LYS A 201 -1.91 -11.50 -9.19
N ASP A 202 -1.57 -12.69 -8.68
CA ASP A 202 -1.08 -12.85 -7.33
C ASP A 202 0.19 -12.04 -7.08
N LEU A 203 0.40 -11.60 -5.84
CA LEU A 203 1.62 -10.92 -5.45
C LEU A 203 2.85 -11.80 -5.70
N LEU A 204 3.88 -11.16 -6.25
CA LEU A 204 5.20 -11.78 -6.29
C LEU A 204 5.89 -11.68 -4.92
N PRO A 205 6.79 -12.62 -4.59
CA PRO A 205 7.54 -12.61 -3.33
C PRO A 205 8.19 -11.26 -3.00
N GLN A 206 8.88 -10.65 -3.96
CA GLN A 206 9.52 -9.33 -3.78
C GLN A 206 8.55 -8.17 -3.54
N ASN A 207 7.29 -8.33 -3.89
CA ASN A 207 6.24 -7.33 -3.67
C ASN A 207 5.48 -7.54 -2.35
N GLY A 208 5.86 -8.56 -1.56
CA GLY A 208 5.30 -8.80 -0.23
C GLY A 208 4.28 -9.92 -0.16
N ALA A 209 4.35 -10.89 -1.09
CA ALA A 209 3.49 -12.07 -1.09
C ALA A 209 3.53 -12.85 0.23
N PRO A 210 2.48 -13.65 0.53
CA PRO A 210 1.23 -13.75 -0.21
C PRO A 210 0.25 -12.63 0.12
N ILE A 211 0.43 -11.92 1.25
CA ILE A 211 -0.45 -10.86 1.72
C ILE A 211 0.33 -9.73 2.37
N ARG A 212 -0.03 -8.50 2.03
CA ARG A 212 0.59 -7.30 2.57
C ARG A 212 -0.44 -6.21 2.87
N LEU A 213 -0.04 -5.24 3.69
CA LEU A 213 -0.80 -4.03 3.92
C LEU A 213 -0.51 -2.99 2.83
N VAL A 214 -1.53 -2.18 2.48
CA VAL A 214 -1.39 -0.97 1.68
C VAL A 214 -2.20 0.15 2.32
N VAL A 215 -1.52 1.25 2.67
CA VAL A 215 -2.12 2.45 3.27
C VAL A 215 -1.70 3.63 2.39
N PRO A 216 -2.52 4.04 1.41
CA PRO A 216 -2.07 4.89 0.31
C PRO A 216 -1.69 6.32 0.71
N TRP A 217 -2.19 6.83 1.82
CA TRP A 217 -1.89 8.19 2.31
C TRP A 217 -0.66 8.28 3.23
N LYS A 218 -0.06 7.11 3.57
CA LYS A 218 1.12 7.02 4.42
C LYS A 218 2.37 6.69 3.60
N TYR A 219 3.53 6.99 4.16
CA TYR A 219 4.78 6.53 3.57
C TYR A 219 4.84 5.01 3.47
N GLY A 220 5.45 4.51 2.40
CA GLY A 220 5.41 3.11 1.99
C GLY A 220 5.93 2.10 3.01
N PHE A 221 6.74 2.51 3.98
CA PHE A 221 7.21 1.60 5.03
C PHE A 221 6.08 1.15 5.98
N LYS A 222 4.99 1.93 6.09
CA LYS A 222 3.78 1.53 6.83
C LYS A 222 3.05 0.35 6.16
N SER A 223 3.28 0.14 4.88
CA SER A 223 2.66 -0.92 4.09
C SER A 223 3.47 -2.22 4.22
N ILE A 224 3.46 -2.80 5.41
CA ILE A 224 4.17 -4.02 5.82
C ILE A 224 3.84 -5.22 4.92
N LYS A 225 4.82 -6.09 4.67
CA LYS A 225 4.81 -7.18 3.70
C LYS A 225 4.84 -8.55 4.36
N SER A 226 4.36 -9.58 3.63
CA SER A 226 4.41 -10.99 4.06
C SER A 226 3.94 -11.17 5.50
N ILE A 227 2.72 -10.64 5.77
CA ILE A 227 2.16 -10.57 7.12
C ILE A 227 1.75 -11.96 7.60
N VAL A 228 2.16 -12.33 8.82
CA VAL A 228 1.75 -13.57 9.49
C VAL A 228 0.91 -13.30 10.73
N LYS A 229 0.97 -12.07 11.29
CA LYS A 229 0.26 -11.77 12.52
C LYS A 229 -0.26 -10.34 12.55
N ILE A 230 -1.49 -10.21 13.04
CA ILE A 230 -2.18 -8.95 13.32
C ILE A 230 -2.65 -9.01 14.78
N THR A 231 -2.18 -8.09 15.63
CA THR A 231 -2.55 -8.04 17.04
C THR A 231 -3.21 -6.71 17.35
N LEU A 232 -4.44 -6.75 17.86
CA LEU A 232 -5.10 -5.54 18.35
C LEU A 232 -4.63 -5.23 19.75
N THR A 233 -4.31 -3.96 20.04
CA THR A 233 -3.71 -3.55 21.32
C THR A 233 -4.37 -2.28 21.87
N GLU A 234 -4.32 -2.13 23.18
CA GLU A 234 -4.74 -0.89 23.85
C GLU A 234 -3.65 0.19 23.74
N GLN A 235 -2.39 -0.22 23.81
CA GLN A 235 -1.24 0.67 23.77
C GLN A 235 -0.68 0.77 22.35
N GLN A 236 -0.16 1.95 22.01
CA GLN A 236 0.51 2.18 20.72
C GLN A 236 1.71 1.25 20.57
N PRO A 237 1.76 0.42 19.53
CA PRO A 237 2.91 -0.42 19.26
C PRO A 237 4.11 0.40 18.80
N LEU A 238 5.29 0.07 19.27
CA LEU A 238 6.54 0.62 18.75
C LEU A 238 6.88 -0.10 17.44
N ASN A 239 6.91 0.65 16.33
CA ASN A 239 7.24 0.09 15.02
C ASN A 239 8.76 -0.05 14.81
N THR A 240 9.14 -0.79 13.78
CA THR A 240 10.53 -1.10 13.44
C THR A 240 11.39 0.16 13.22
N TRP A 241 10.89 1.12 12.43
CA TRP A 241 11.65 2.32 12.11
C TRP A 241 11.78 3.28 13.28
N GLN A 242 10.73 3.43 14.12
CA GLN A 242 10.83 4.20 15.35
C GLN A 242 11.86 3.61 16.32
N ARG A 243 11.97 2.26 16.38
CA ARG A 243 12.99 1.60 17.20
C ARG A 243 14.39 1.82 16.68
N LEU A 244 14.56 1.79 15.34
CA LEU A 244 15.86 1.93 14.70
C LEU A 244 16.35 3.39 14.69
N ALA A 245 15.48 4.34 14.36
CA ALA A 245 15.82 5.75 14.17
C ALA A 245 14.65 6.67 14.63
N PRO A 246 14.43 6.82 15.95
CA PRO A 246 13.28 7.53 16.52
C PRO A 246 13.24 9.02 16.15
N ASN A 247 14.37 9.62 15.80
CA ASN A 247 14.46 11.02 15.37
C ASN A 247 14.14 11.23 13.89
N GLU A 248 13.98 10.14 13.11
CA GLU A 248 13.74 10.20 11.67
C GLU A 248 12.35 9.68 11.29
N TYR A 249 11.74 8.82 12.11
CA TYR A 249 10.50 8.11 11.79
C TYR A 249 9.48 8.18 12.93
N GLY A 250 8.30 8.70 12.61
CA GLY A 250 7.17 8.77 13.51
C GLY A 250 6.21 7.58 13.38
N PHE A 251 5.22 7.55 14.28
CA PHE A 251 4.21 6.49 14.27
C PHE A 251 3.23 6.64 13.11
N TYR A 252 2.70 7.85 12.90
CA TYR A 252 1.67 8.08 11.89
C TYR A 252 2.23 7.96 10.48
N ALA A 253 3.40 8.53 10.23
CA ALA A 253 4.10 8.47 8.94
C ALA A 253 3.19 8.84 7.75
N ASN A 254 2.32 9.82 7.94
CA ASN A 254 1.50 10.38 6.87
C ASN A 254 2.39 11.12 5.87
N VAL A 255 2.11 11.01 4.58
CA VAL A 255 2.84 11.79 3.59
C VAL A 255 2.59 13.27 3.81
N ASN A 256 3.64 13.98 4.19
CA ASN A 256 3.60 15.41 4.52
C ASN A 256 4.75 16.16 3.84
N PRO A 257 4.47 17.00 2.82
CA PRO A 257 5.50 17.78 2.14
C PRO A 257 6.13 18.89 2.98
N GLU A 258 5.52 19.24 4.13
CA GLU A 258 6.01 20.30 5.02
C GLU A 258 6.96 19.79 6.12
N VAL A 259 7.10 18.46 6.25
CA VAL A 259 8.00 17.83 7.22
C VAL A 259 9.07 17.05 6.48
N ASP A 260 10.25 17.64 6.38
CA ASP A 260 11.38 17.03 5.71
C ASP A 260 11.96 15.87 6.54
N HIS A 261 12.51 14.88 5.85
CA HIS A 261 13.38 13.89 6.48
C HIS A 261 14.72 14.58 6.82
N PRO A 262 15.41 14.25 7.93
CA PRO A 262 16.67 14.90 8.29
C PRO A 262 17.75 14.91 7.20
N ARG A 263 17.67 14.00 6.22
CA ARG A 263 18.66 13.82 5.16
C ARG A 263 18.21 14.30 3.77
N TRP A 264 16.92 14.56 3.55
CA TRP A 264 16.38 15.02 2.26
C TRP A 264 15.01 15.68 2.41
N SER A 265 14.63 16.49 1.40
CA SER A 265 13.33 17.15 1.37
C SER A 265 12.21 16.21 0.93
N GLN A 266 11.04 16.41 1.54
CA GLN A 266 9.79 15.74 1.20
C GLN A 266 8.90 16.56 0.27
N ALA A 267 9.29 17.80 -0.06
CA ALA A 267 8.47 18.70 -0.87
C ALA A 267 8.21 18.20 -2.31
N SER A 268 9.08 17.32 -2.82
CA SER A 268 8.90 16.76 -4.17
C SER A 268 9.34 15.28 -4.22
N GLU A 269 8.82 14.56 -5.21
CA GLU A 269 9.05 13.13 -5.38
C GLU A 269 9.45 12.78 -6.81
N ARG A 270 10.30 11.77 -6.95
CA ARG A 270 10.69 11.20 -8.24
C ARG A 270 9.69 10.13 -8.64
N ILE A 271 9.11 10.25 -9.83
CA ILE A 271 8.13 9.27 -10.35
C ILE A 271 8.89 8.12 -11.01
N ILE A 272 8.79 6.92 -10.44
CA ILE A 272 9.42 5.70 -11.00
C ILE A 272 8.74 5.31 -12.32
N GLY A 273 9.54 4.86 -13.29
CA GLY A 273 9.04 4.46 -14.62
C GLY A 273 8.60 5.65 -15.49
N SER A 274 8.90 6.88 -15.08
CA SER A 274 8.65 8.08 -15.87
C SER A 274 9.95 8.75 -16.28
N GLY A 275 10.05 9.19 -17.54
CA GLY A 275 11.23 9.86 -18.07
C GLY A 275 12.01 9.03 -19.08
N GLY A 276 12.96 9.66 -19.78
CA GLY A 276 13.88 9.01 -20.73
C GLY A 276 15.15 8.51 -20.03
N LEU A 277 16.09 8.02 -20.84
CA LEU A 277 17.35 7.41 -20.41
C LEU A 277 18.18 8.27 -19.43
N PHE A 278 17.99 9.59 -19.44
CA PHE A 278 18.83 10.57 -18.71
C PHE A 278 18.05 11.48 -17.74
N SER A 279 16.69 11.33 -17.61
CA SER A 279 15.91 12.19 -16.73
C SER A 279 14.73 11.44 -16.10
N SER A 280 14.64 11.44 -14.78
CA SER A 280 13.43 11.04 -14.06
C SER A 280 12.55 12.26 -13.86
N LYS A 281 11.23 12.13 -14.12
CA LYS A 281 10.28 13.21 -13.81
C LYS A 281 10.11 13.32 -12.29
N ARG A 282 10.06 14.55 -11.80
CA ARG A 282 9.68 14.88 -10.43
C ARG A 282 8.35 15.64 -10.43
N GLN A 283 7.63 15.52 -9.34
CA GLN A 283 6.40 16.29 -9.08
C GLN A 283 6.40 16.78 -7.64
N ALA A 284 5.58 17.80 -7.35
CA ALA A 284 5.32 18.21 -5.98
C ALA A 284 4.64 17.08 -5.21
N THR A 285 5.05 16.86 -3.97
CA THR A 285 4.40 15.91 -3.06
C THR A 285 3.08 16.50 -2.59
N LEU A 286 2.01 15.71 -2.64
CA LEU A 286 0.70 16.10 -2.13
C LEU A 286 0.55 15.68 -0.67
N PRO A 287 -0.07 16.51 0.20
CA PRO A 287 -0.43 16.10 1.55
C PRO A 287 -1.25 14.81 1.54
N PHE A 288 -0.96 13.91 2.47
CA PHE A 288 -1.58 12.58 2.51
C PHE A 288 -1.50 11.83 1.17
N ASN A 289 -0.43 12.08 0.39
CA ASN A 289 -0.24 11.49 -0.93
C ASN A 289 -1.40 11.76 -1.91
N GLY A 290 -2.17 12.85 -1.69
CA GLY A 290 -3.34 13.23 -2.47
C GLY A 290 -4.66 12.58 -2.04
N TYR A 291 -4.74 12.06 -0.81
CA TYR A 291 -5.94 11.48 -0.20
C TYR A 291 -6.45 12.35 0.97
N ALA A 292 -6.13 13.64 0.99
CA ALA A 292 -6.49 14.53 2.11
C ALA A 292 -8.00 14.59 2.34
N ASP A 293 -8.80 14.65 1.28
CA ASP A 293 -10.27 14.75 1.36
C ASP A 293 -10.89 13.52 2.06
N GLU A 294 -10.24 12.34 1.90
CA GLU A 294 -10.74 11.09 2.46
C GLU A 294 -10.23 10.79 3.87
N VAL A 295 -9.07 11.37 4.28
CA VAL A 295 -8.42 10.91 5.52
C VAL A 295 -8.02 12.01 6.50
N ALA A 296 -7.97 13.30 6.10
CA ALA A 296 -7.47 14.35 6.98
C ALA A 296 -8.28 14.49 8.28
N PHE A 297 -9.58 14.15 8.25
CA PHE A 297 -10.44 14.17 9.43
C PHE A 297 -9.98 13.23 10.55
N LEU A 298 -9.26 12.15 10.22
CA LEU A 298 -8.72 11.19 11.20
C LEU A 298 -7.68 11.83 12.14
N TYR A 299 -7.11 12.95 11.70
CA TYR A 299 -5.99 13.63 12.37
C TYR A 299 -6.38 15.00 12.92
N GLN A 300 -7.68 15.31 13.02
CA GLN A 300 -8.16 16.57 13.58
C GLN A 300 -7.66 16.72 15.03
N GLY A 301 -7.06 17.88 15.32
CA GLY A 301 -6.49 18.18 16.65
C GLY A 301 -5.06 17.64 16.86
N LEU A 302 -4.46 16.94 15.90
CA LEU A 302 -3.07 16.55 15.96
C LEU A 302 -2.19 17.55 15.19
N ASP A 303 -1.11 17.98 15.82
CA ASP A 303 -0.03 18.70 15.11
C ASP A 303 0.79 17.68 14.28
N LEU A 304 0.58 17.68 12.97
CA LEU A 304 1.24 16.76 12.04
C LEU A 304 2.72 17.09 11.77
N LYS A 305 3.24 18.19 12.31
CA LYS A 305 4.68 18.49 12.29
C LYS A 305 5.43 17.80 13.43
N VAL A 306 4.71 17.50 14.51
CA VAL A 306 5.23 16.77 15.67
C VAL A 306 4.84 15.30 15.63
N ASN A 307 3.62 15.01 15.13
CA ASN A 307 3.07 13.66 15.02
C ASN A 307 3.21 13.16 13.56
N PHE A 308 4.44 12.99 13.12
CA PHE A 308 4.76 12.50 11.78
C PHE A 308 5.01 10.99 11.73
#